data_40e0450058f03a5d0dd30eca7cdc733e
#
_entry.id   40e0450058f03a5d0dd30eca7cdc733e
#
_cell.length_a   1.000
_cell.length_b   1.000
_cell.length_c   1.000
_cell.angle_alpha   90.00
_cell.angle_beta   90.00
_cell.angle_gamma   90.00
#
_symmetry.space_group_name_H-M   'P 1'
#
loop_
_entity.id
_entity.type
_entity.pdbx_description
1 polymer ?
#
loop_
_entity_poly.entity_id
_entity_poly.type
_entity_poly.pdbx_seq_one_letter_code
_entity_poly.pdbx_strand_id
1 'polypeptide(L)'
;LGISDSTGKVIWDGHQQQERHRVFSESTAYMVVDMLKQAVSSGTGTNAKIKGQTVAGKTGTNSDQKGVFFAGMTGYYSSALWVGHDNYKALSSKSTGSRSAAPLWQSYMSKIHQGLSNRDILEGSASDYGLVKVTTCAVSGQLATDACRSDAMGYGVVTDYWKAGTEPTVSCQ
;
A
#
# COMPACT_ATOMS: atom_id res chain seq x y z
N LEU A 1 -4.96 19.11 15.77
CA LEU A 1 -3.64 19.77 15.80
C LEU A 1 -3.83 21.26 15.71
N GLY A 2 -3.13 22.03 16.56
CA GLY A 2 -3.15 23.49 16.58
C GLY A 2 -1.76 24.06 16.85
N ILE A 3 -1.58 25.32 16.50
CA ILE A 3 -0.37 26.08 16.80
C ILE A 3 -0.79 27.24 17.74
N SER A 4 -0.13 27.34 18.87
CA SER A 4 -0.32 28.45 19.82
C SER A 4 0.98 29.22 20.03
N ASP A 5 0.87 30.50 20.32
CA ASP A 5 2.02 31.31 20.73
C ASP A 5 2.42 31.05 22.19
N SER A 6 3.45 31.71 22.65
CA SER A 6 3.98 31.59 24.02
C SER A 6 2.99 32.05 25.11
N THR A 7 1.92 32.76 24.75
CA THR A 7 0.86 33.22 25.68
C THR A 7 -0.32 32.22 25.72
N GLY A 8 -0.29 31.17 24.89
CA GLY A 8 -1.38 30.21 24.76
C GLY A 8 -2.47 30.61 23.78
N LYS A 9 -2.32 31.74 23.08
CA LYS A 9 -3.26 32.14 22.04
C LYS A 9 -3.11 31.22 20.82
N VAL A 10 -4.22 30.64 20.38
CA VAL A 10 -4.26 29.79 19.18
C VAL A 10 -4.04 30.66 17.94
N ILE A 11 -2.96 30.37 17.20
CA ILE A 11 -2.61 31.03 15.94
C ILE A 11 -3.27 30.28 14.77
N TRP A 12 -3.31 28.97 14.88
CA TRP A 12 -3.89 28.09 13.85
C TRP A 12 -4.58 26.88 14.50
N ASP A 13 -5.80 26.60 14.07
CA ASP A 13 -6.57 25.43 14.51
C ASP A 13 -6.90 24.56 13.29
N GLY A 14 -6.26 23.40 13.21
CA GLY A 14 -6.43 22.47 12.12
C GLY A 14 -7.82 21.82 12.03
N HIS A 15 -8.64 21.91 13.07
CA HIS A 15 -10.02 21.44 13.02
C HIS A 15 -10.94 22.47 12.35
N GLN A 16 -10.65 23.76 12.53
CA GLN A 16 -11.46 24.84 11.96
C GLN A 16 -10.98 25.28 10.56
N GLN A 17 -9.69 25.09 10.26
CA GLN A 17 -9.04 25.57 9.04
C GLN A 17 -8.61 24.42 8.11
N GLN A 18 -9.19 23.25 8.30
CA GLN A 18 -8.89 22.09 7.45
C GLN A 18 -9.57 22.23 6.09
N GLU A 19 -8.80 22.51 5.06
CA GLU A 19 -9.23 22.37 3.67
C GLU A 19 -9.05 20.94 3.20
N ARG A 20 -10.04 20.42 2.47
CA ARG A 20 -10.02 19.08 1.89
C ARG A 20 -10.18 19.20 0.39
N HIS A 21 -9.17 18.77 -0.34
CA HIS A 21 -9.21 18.71 -1.79
C HIS A 21 -9.08 17.25 -2.24
N ARG A 22 -9.98 16.84 -3.13
CA ARG A 22 -9.87 15.52 -3.76
C ARG A 22 -8.75 15.57 -4.81
N VAL A 23 -7.71 14.75 -4.62
CA VAL A 23 -6.56 14.68 -5.53
C VAL A 23 -6.72 13.53 -6.53
N PHE A 24 -7.22 12.38 -6.08
CA PHE A 24 -7.44 11.20 -6.90
C PHE A 24 -8.91 10.79 -6.93
N SER A 25 -9.34 10.12 -8.01
CA SER A 25 -10.64 9.45 -8.02
C SER A 25 -10.66 8.30 -7.00
N GLU A 26 -11.84 7.95 -6.53
CA GLU A 26 -12.01 6.83 -5.58
C GLU A 26 -11.57 5.50 -6.19
N SER A 27 -11.87 5.28 -7.48
CA SER A 27 -11.42 4.10 -8.21
C SER A 27 -9.89 3.99 -8.26
N THR A 28 -9.19 5.11 -8.52
CA THR A 28 -7.71 5.13 -8.49
C THR A 28 -7.18 4.83 -7.10
N ALA A 29 -7.74 5.43 -6.06
CA ALA A 29 -7.33 5.18 -4.68
C ALA A 29 -7.55 3.71 -4.29
N TYR A 30 -8.69 3.12 -4.70
CA TYR A 30 -8.99 1.70 -4.44
C TYR A 30 -7.95 0.78 -5.08
N MET A 31 -7.66 0.97 -6.37
CA MET A 31 -6.66 0.16 -7.09
C MET A 31 -5.27 0.28 -6.46
N VAL A 32 -4.85 1.49 -6.06
CA VAL A 32 -3.56 1.70 -5.39
C VAL A 32 -3.52 0.99 -4.03
N VAL A 33 -4.58 1.08 -3.22
CA VAL A 33 -4.66 0.38 -1.94
C VAL A 33 -4.62 -1.13 -2.13
N ASP A 34 -5.29 -1.67 -3.16
CA ASP A 34 -5.25 -3.10 -3.47
C ASP A 34 -3.82 -3.56 -3.85
N MET A 35 -3.13 -2.83 -4.72
CA MET A 35 -1.71 -3.10 -5.03
C MET A 35 -0.82 -3.04 -3.79
N LEU A 36 -1.06 -2.11 -2.87
CA LEU A 36 -0.32 -2.01 -1.62
C LEU A 36 -0.64 -3.16 -0.64
N LYS A 37 -1.87 -3.66 -0.62
CA LYS A 37 -2.24 -4.91 0.09
C LYS A 37 -1.46 -6.11 -0.48
N GLN A 38 -1.36 -6.22 -1.80
CA GLN A 38 -0.61 -7.28 -2.46
C GLN A 38 0.90 -7.17 -2.14
N ALA A 39 1.47 -5.98 -2.12
CA ALA A 39 2.87 -5.77 -1.75
C ALA A 39 3.18 -6.27 -0.32
N VAL A 40 2.21 -6.21 0.61
CA VAL A 40 2.33 -6.74 1.97
C VAL A 40 2.00 -8.23 2.02
N SER A 41 1.03 -8.70 1.25
CA SER A 41 0.60 -10.11 1.30
C SER A 41 1.64 -11.08 0.70
N SER A 42 2.29 -10.69 -0.39
CA SER A 42 3.21 -11.57 -1.16
C SER A 42 4.46 -10.87 -1.71
N GLY A 43 4.55 -9.54 -1.58
CA GLY A 43 5.65 -8.75 -2.12
C GLY A 43 6.71 -8.37 -1.09
N THR A 44 7.37 -7.24 -1.31
CA THR A 44 8.49 -6.74 -0.49
C THR A 44 8.08 -6.29 0.91
N GLY A 45 6.80 -6.13 1.18
CA GLY A 45 6.24 -5.69 2.47
C GLY A 45 5.83 -6.82 3.41
N THR A 46 6.13 -8.08 3.11
CA THR A 46 5.66 -9.24 3.91
C THR A 46 6.02 -9.18 5.39
N ASN A 47 7.14 -8.56 5.73
CA ASN A 47 7.58 -8.35 7.12
C ASN A 47 6.77 -7.28 7.89
N ALA A 48 5.84 -6.59 7.23
CA ALA A 48 4.94 -5.64 7.85
C ALA A 48 3.57 -6.23 8.20
N LYS A 49 3.33 -7.52 7.97
CA LYS A 49 2.05 -8.18 8.29
C LYS A 49 1.75 -8.11 9.78
N ILE A 50 0.53 -7.70 10.10
CA ILE A 50 -0.01 -7.70 11.47
C ILE A 50 -1.05 -8.81 11.55
N LYS A 51 -0.90 -9.70 12.53
CA LYS A 51 -1.86 -10.79 12.73
C LYS A 51 -3.27 -10.23 12.99
N GLY A 52 -4.23 -10.68 12.18
CA GLY A 52 -5.63 -10.27 12.34
C GLY A 52 -5.95 -8.87 11.83
N GLN A 53 -5.06 -8.22 11.07
CA GLN A 53 -5.29 -6.90 10.48
C GLN A 53 -5.00 -6.90 8.98
N THR A 54 -5.82 -6.17 8.23
CA THR A 54 -5.54 -5.83 6.83
C THR A 54 -4.49 -4.72 6.80
N VAL A 55 -3.38 -4.98 6.11
CA VAL A 55 -2.28 -4.01 5.97
C VAL A 55 -2.03 -3.74 4.50
N ALA A 56 -1.92 -2.47 4.14
CA ALA A 56 -1.43 -2.02 2.85
C ALA A 56 -0.17 -1.17 3.06
N GLY A 57 0.84 -1.32 2.23
CA GLY A 57 2.07 -0.55 2.40
C GLY A 57 3.15 -0.88 1.40
N LYS A 58 4.20 -0.05 1.42
CA LYS A 58 5.33 -0.19 0.50
C LYS A 58 6.65 0.10 1.19
N THR A 59 7.62 -0.73 0.87
CA THR A 59 9.02 -0.56 1.26
C THR A 59 9.70 0.47 0.37
N GLY A 60 10.65 1.20 0.92
CA GLY A 60 11.59 2.04 0.17
C GLY A 60 13.03 1.71 0.57
N THR A 61 13.91 1.72 -0.40
CA THR A 61 15.36 1.62 -0.21
C THR A 61 16.00 2.58 -1.19
N ASN A 62 16.71 3.58 -0.70
CA ASN A 62 17.39 4.52 -1.60
C ASN A 62 18.71 3.93 -2.10
N SER A 63 19.29 4.57 -3.09
CA SER A 63 20.62 4.22 -3.61
C SER A 63 21.65 4.24 -2.48
N ASP A 64 22.60 3.32 -2.51
CA ASP A 64 23.67 3.15 -1.53
C ASP A 64 23.19 2.81 -0.10
N GLN A 65 21.95 2.38 0.08
CA GLN A 65 21.36 2.04 1.39
C GLN A 65 21.53 3.13 2.47
N LYS A 66 21.50 4.41 2.12
CA LYS A 66 21.63 5.54 3.07
C LYS A 66 20.34 5.81 3.85
N GLY A 67 19.22 5.32 3.36
CA GLY A 67 17.94 5.37 4.05
C GLY A 67 17.01 4.29 3.56
N VAL A 68 16.29 3.68 4.48
CA VAL A 68 15.28 2.66 4.19
C VAL A 68 13.95 3.05 4.83
N PHE A 69 12.87 2.74 4.14
CA PHE A 69 11.52 3.14 4.53
C PHE A 69 10.56 1.98 4.56
N PHE A 70 9.54 2.14 5.36
CA PHE A 70 8.26 1.50 5.17
C PHE A 70 7.15 2.51 5.46
N ALA A 71 6.26 2.70 4.50
CA ALA A 71 5.03 3.46 4.68
C ALA A 71 3.85 2.50 4.52
N GLY A 72 2.95 2.49 5.49
CA GLY A 72 1.83 1.57 5.50
C GLY A 72 0.63 2.11 6.26
N MET A 73 -0.50 1.43 6.06
CA MET A 73 -1.78 1.77 6.67
C MET A 73 -2.59 0.52 6.99
N THR A 74 -3.47 0.69 7.94
CA THR A 74 -4.56 -0.23 8.29
C THR A 74 -5.88 0.54 8.21
N GLY A 75 -7.01 -0.08 8.51
CA GLY A 75 -8.29 0.62 8.63
C GLY A 75 -8.36 1.63 9.79
N TYR A 76 -7.34 1.71 10.65
CA TYR A 76 -7.30 2.60 11.81
C TYR A 76 -6.25 3.70 11.68
N TYR A 77 -5.06 3.36 11.21
CA TYR A 77 -3.89 4.25 11.25
C TYR A 77 -3.08 4.17 9.96
N SER A 78 -2.51 5.28 9.56
CA SER A 78 -1.42 5.36 8.59
C SER A 78 -0.15 5.82 9.26
N SER A 79 0.98 5.24 8.86
CA SER A 79 2.27 5.54 9.46
C SER A 79 3.40 5.28 8.49
N ALA A 80 4.45 6.07 8.62
CA ALA A 80 5.70 5.87 7.89
C ALA A 80 6.87 5.79 8.89
N LEU A 81 7.82 4.92 8.59
CA LEU A 81 9.03 4.74 9.37
C LEU A 81 10.24 4.82 8.45
N TRP A 82 11.22 5.64 8.83
CA TRP A 82 12.50 5.77 8.18
C TRP A 82 13.62 5.30 9.11
N VAL A 83 14.63 4.65 8.55
CA VAL A 83 15.85 4.26 9.24
C VAL A 83 17.02 4.73 8.41
N GLY A 84 17.93 5.47 9.04
CA GLY A 84 19.13 6.01 8.42
C GLY A 84 20.05 6.68 9.46
N HIS A 85 21.22 7.10 9.03
CA HIS A 85 22.13 7.92 9.84
C HIS A 85 21.84 9.41 9.61
N ASP A 86 21.94 10.23 10.67
CA ASP A 86 21.73 11.69 10.59
C ASP A 86 22.72 12.37 9.63
N ASN A 87 23.93 11.84 9.51
CA ASN A 87 24.94 12.33 8.59
C ASN A 87 24.89 11.67 7.21
N TYR A 88 23.79 10.99 6.89
CA TYR A 88 23.52 10.37 5.61
C TYR A 88 24.59 9.34 5.16
N LYS A 89 25.27 8.71 6.08
CA LYS A 89 26.15 7.57 5.80
C LYS A 89 25.35 6.35 5.39
N ALA A 90 25.96 5.48 4.59
CA ALA A 90 25.35 4.21 4.21
C ALA A 90 25.13 3.31 5.44
N LEU A 91 23.98 2.68 5.47
CA LEU A 91 23.69 1.56 6.35
C LEU A 91 24.46 0.32 5.88
N SER A 92 24.30 -0.80 6.59
CA SER A 92 24.81 -2.08 6.09
C SER A 92 24.27 -2.39 4.69
N SER A 93 25.09 -3.00 3.83
CA SER A 93 24.67 -3.44 2.48
C SER A 93 23.51 -4.44 2.49
N LYS A 94 23.18 -5.02 3.65
CA LYS A 94 22.02 -5.91 3.85
C LYS A 94 20.77 -5.15 4.28
N SER A 95 20.85 -3.85 4.57
CA SER A 95 19.71 -3.03 5.01
C SER A 95 18.82 -2.72 3.83
N THR A 96 17.56 -3.10 3.94
CA THR A 96 16.50 -2.79 2.98
C THR A 96 15.24 -2.39 3.72
N GLY A 97 14.30 -1.73 3.04
CA GLY A 97 13.00 -1.42 3.62
C GLY A 97 12.30 -2.67 4.17
N SER A 98 12.42 -3.80 3.47
CA SER A 98 11.84 -5.08 3.89
C SER A 98 12.51 -5.66 5.15
N ARG A 99 13.82 -5.57 5.26
CA ARG A 99 14.58 -6.21 6.36
C ARG A 99 14.73 -5.34 7.59
N SER A 100 14.74 -4.02 7.42
CA SER A 100 15.03 -3.08 8.52
C SER A 100 13.80 -2.25 8.90
N ALA A 101 13.13 -1.59 7.97
CA ALA A 101 12.03 -0.69 8.29
C ALA A 101 10.69 -1.43 8.53
N ALA A 102 10.34 -2.40 7.69
CA ALA A 102 9.07 -3.10 7.79
C ALA A 102 8.89 -3.88 9.11
N PRO A 103 9.89 -4.61 9.64
CA PRO A 103 9.75 -5.27 10.94
C PRO A 103 9.60 -4.30 12.12
N LEU A 104 10.32 -3.18 12.09
CA LEU A 104 10.18 -2.15 13.13
C LEU A 104 8.80 -1.50 13.09
N TRP A 105 8.32 -1.17 11.89
CA TRP A 105 6.96 -0.68 11.67
C TRP A 105 5.93 -1.68 12.18
N GLN A 106 6.08 -2.95 11.82
CA GLN A 106 5.20 -4.04 12.26
C GLN A 106 5.17 -4.16 13.80
N SER A 107 6.33 -4.04 14.45
CA SER A 107 6.46 -4.21 15.90
C SER A 107 5.64 -3.19 16.68
N TYR A 108 5.74 -1.89 16.35
CA TYR A 108 4.97 -0.88 17.08
C TYR A 108 3.50 -0.85 16.63
N MET A 109 3.22 -1.04 15.34
CA MET A 109 1.85 -1.08 14.85
C MET A 109 1.07 -2.26 15.45
N SER A 110 1.69 -3.42 15.61
CA SER A 110 1.05 -4.54 16.31
C SER A 110 0.66 -4.21 17.74
N LYS A 111 1.47 -3.42 18.45
CA LYS A 111 1.17 -3.00 19.83
C LYS A 111 -0.05 -2.08 19.90
N ILE A 112 -0.13 -1.08 19.01
CA ILE A 112 -1.25 -0.14 19.01
C ILE A 112 -2.55 -0.74 18.44
N HIS A 113 -2.47 -1.92 17.82
CA HIS A 113 -3.65 -2.67 17.35
C HIS A 113 -4.12 -3.76 18.32
N GLN A 114 -3.48 -3.89 19.49
CA GLN A 114 -3.93 -4.87 20.49
C GLN A 114 -5.38 -4.59 20.91
N GLY A 115 -6.22 -5.62 20.81
CA GLY A 115 -7.64 -5.52 21.15
C GLY A 115 -8.52 -4.92 20.04
N LEU A 116 -7.96 -4.48 18.92
CA LEU A 116 -8.73 -4.00 17.79
C LEU A 116 -9.10 -5.16 16.84
N SER A 117 -10.37 -5.23 16.46
CA SER A 117 -10.82 -6.14 15.40
C SER A 117 -10.29 -5.69 14.03
N ASN A 118 -10.28 -6.60 13.03
CA ASN A 118 -9.94 -6.18 11.67
C ASN A 118 -10.92 -5.13 11.14
N ARG A 119 -10.38 -4.11 10.52
CA ARG A 119 -11.14 -3.10 9.80
C ARG A 119 -10.52 -2.92 8.42
N ASP A 120 -11.35 -2.91 7.38
CA ASP A 120 -10.89 -2.63 6.03
C ASP A 120 -10.39 -1.19 5.89
N ILE A 121 -9.40 -1.01 5.02
CA ILE A 121 -8.78 0.30 4.75
C ILE A 121 -9.74 1.19 3.97
N LEU A 122 -10.51 0.59 3.06
CA LEU A 122 -11.56 1.26 2.29
C LEU A 122 -12.88 0.58 2.56
N GLU A 123 -13.93 1.37 2.71
CA GLU A 123 -15.30 0.87 2.88
C GLU A 123 -15.87 0.45 1.52
N GLY A 124 -16.78 -0.53 1.53
CA GLY A 124 -17.44 -1.00 0.32
C GLY A 124 -16.62 -2.01 -0.51
N SER A 125 -17.14 -2.32 -1.67
CA SER A 125 -16.58 -3.28 -2.63
C SER A 125 -16.00 -2.56 -3.86
N ALA A 126 -15.20 -3.25 -4.65
CA ALA A 126 -14.63 -2.68 -5.87
C ALA A 126 -15.69 -2.16 -6.86
N SER A 127 -16.86 -2.82 -6.92
CA SER A 127 -17.97 -2.39 -7.77
C SER A 127 -18.56 -1.04 -7.37
N ASP A 128 -18.54 -0.69 -6.08
CA ASP A 128 -19.01 0.60 -5.59
C ASP A 128 -18.12 1.76 -6.08
N TYR A 129 -16.90 1.43 -6.46
CA TYR A 129 -15.92 2.36 -7.04
C TYR A 129 -15.83 2.29 -8.56
N GLY A 130 -16.78 1.62 -9.22
CA GLY A 130 -16.81 1.46 -10.67
C GLY A 130 -15.67 0.59 -11.21
N LEU A 131 -15.22 -0.39 -10.43
CA LEU A 131 -14.17 -1.32 -10.80
C LEU A 131 -14.75 -2.70 -11.09
N VAL A 132 -14.17 -3.36 -12.10
CA VAL A 132 -14.44 -4.76 -12.47
C VAL A 132 -13.19 -5.58 -12.28
N LYS A 133 -13.37 -6.83 -11.88
CA LYS A 133 -12.26 -7.78 -11.71
C LYS A 133 -12.14 -8.63 -12.94
N VAL A 134 -10.97 -8.61 -13.60
CA VAL A 134 -10.74 -9.31 -14.85
C VAL A 134 -9.47 -10.14 -14.77
N THR A 135 -9.51 -11.35 -15.31
CA THR A 135 -8.35 -12.23 -15.42
C THR A 135 -7.74 -12.07 -16.81
N THR A 136 -6.49 -11.69 -16.86
CA THR A 136 -5.72 -11.46 -18.08
C THR A 136 -4.53 -12.41 -18.19
N CYS A 137 -4.05 -12.61 -19.39
CA CYS A 137 -2.80 -13.30 -19.64
C CYS A 137 -1.64 -12.48 -19.08
N ALA A 138 -0.77 -13.09 -18.28
CA ALA A 138 0.36 -12.38 -17.65
C ALA A 138 1.40 -11.88 -18.69
N VAL A 139 1.41 -12.42 -19.90
CA VAL A 139 2.33 -12.02 -20.96
C VAL A 139 1.75 -10.92 -21.84
N SER A 140 0.52 -11.10 -22.35
CA SER A 140 -0.07 -10.17 -23.33
C SER A 140 -0.95 -9.08 -22.72
N GLY A 141 -1.43 -9.26 -21.48
CA GLY A 141 -2.42 -8.38 -20.84
C GLY A 141 -3.83 -8.51 -21.41
N GLN A 142 -4.06 -9.38 -22.42
CA GLN A 142 -5.37 -9.65 -22.99
C GLN A 142 -6.19 -10.61 -22.12
N LEU A 143 -7.50 -10.77 -22.41
CA LEU A 143 -8.35 -11.71 -21.67
C LEU A 143 -7.72 -13.11 -21.66
N ALA A 144 -7.63 -13.71 -20.48
CA ALA A 144 -7.02 -15.01 -20.32
C ALA A 144 -7.85 -16.12 -21.00
N THR A 145 -7.15 -17.04 -21.65
CA THR A 145 -7.69 -18.30 -22.20
C THR A 145 -7.16 -19.49 -21.40
N ASP A 146 -7.66 -20.68 -21.68
CA ASP A 146 -7.15 -21.91 -21.05
C ASP A 146 -5.68 -22.16 -21.39
N ALA A 147 -5.24 -21.76 -22.59
CA ALA A 147 -3.83 -21.80 -22.97
C ALA A 147 -2.94 -20.97 -22.02
N CYS A 148 -3.40 -19.79 -21.62
CA CYS A 148 -2.65 -18.95 -20.66
C CYS A 148 -2.54 -19.63 -19.28
N ARG A 149 -3.57 -20.36 -18.85
CA ARG A 149 -3.58 -21.10 -17.57
C ARG A 149 -2.63 -22.28 -17.57
N SER A 150 -2.42 -22.88 -18.75
CA SER A 150 -1.56 -24.04 -18.98
C SER A 150 -0.20 -23.66 -19.57
N ASP A 151 0.20 -22.39 -19.48
CA ASP A 151 1.43 -21.88 -20.08
C ASP A 151 2.66 -22.65 -19.59
N ALA A 152 3.36 -23.29 -20.55
CA ALA A 152 4.55 -24.09 -20.30
C ALA A 152 5.74 -23.27 -19.75
N MET A 153 5.77 -21.95 -19.98
CA MET A 153 6.79 -21.05 -19.46
C MET A 153 6.48 -20.59 -18.02
N GLY A 154 5.27 -20.93 -17.51
CA GLY A 154 4.89 -20.64 -16.14
C GLY A 154 4.46 -19.19 -15.84
N TYR A 155 4.27 -18.36 -16.86
CA TYR A 155 3.79 -16.97 -16.64
C TYR A 155 2.33 -16.93 -16.18
N GLY A 156 1.48 -17.77 -16.72
CA GLY A 156 0.11 -17.98 -16.26
C GLY A 156 -0.81 -16.79 -16.50
N VAL A 157 -1.66 -16.54 -15.52
CA VAL A 157 -2.69 -15.49 -15.58
C VAL A 157 -2.61 -14.58 -14.35
N VAL A 158 -3.05 -13.34 -14.50
CA VAL A 158 -3.17 -12.34 -13.44
C VAL A 158 -4.61 -11.91 -13.33
N THR A 159 -5.13 -11.75 -12.12
CA THR A 159 -6.48 -11.26 -11.87
C THR A 159 -6.40 -9.96 -11.09
N ASP A 160 -6.76 -8.85 -11.75
CA ASP A 160 -6.67 -7.51 -11.21
C ASP A 160 -7.94 -6.72 -11.42
N TYR A 161 -8.01 -5.52 -10.80
CA TYR A 161 -9.09 -4.57 -10.98
C TYR A 161 -8.83 -3.63 -12.16
N TRP A 162 -9.89 -3.38 -12.92
CA TRP A 162 -9.93 -2.46 -14.04
C TRP A 162 -11.05 -1.45 -13.82
N LYS A 163 -10.88 -0.22 -14.26
CA LYS A 163 -12.00 0.71 -14.32
C LYS A 163 -12.98 0.20 -15.36
N ALA A 164 -14.25 0.10 -15.00
CA ALA A 164 -15.30 -0.38 -15.90
C ALA A 164 -15.26 0.37 -17.25
N GLY A 165 -15.22 -0.38 -18.34
CA GLY A 165 -15.10 0.12 -19.71
C GLY A 165 -13.64 0.33 -20.18
N THR A 166 -12.62 0.01 -19.35
CA THR A 166 -11.21 0.06 -19.78
C THR A 166 -10.53 -1.31 -19.75
N GLU A 167 -11.25 -2.34 -19.34
CA GLU A 167 -10.79 -3.72 -19.35
C GLU A 167 -10.52 -4.23 -20.78
N PRO A 168 -9.57 -5.16 -20.96
CA PRO A 168 -9.32 -5.76 -22.27
C PRO A 168 -10.56 -6.52 -22.76
N THR A 169 -10.84 -6.39 -24.05
CA THR A 169 -11.97 -7.06 -24.73
C THR A 169 -11.53 -8.15 -25.69
N VAL A 170 -10.22 -8.24 -25.98
CA VAL A 170 -9.63 -9.22 -26.89
C VAL A 170 -9.04 -10.37 -26.11
N SER A 171 -9.34 -11.60 -26.51
CA SER A 171 -8.77 -12.80 -25.93
C SER A 171 -7.32 -13.02 -26.36
N CYS A 172 -6.50 -13.54 -25.45
CA CYS A 172 -5.14 -13.95 -25.73
C CYS A 172 -5.14 -15.09 -26.76
N GLN A 173 -4.28 -14.98 -27.78
CA GLN A 173 -4.09 -15.99 -28.82
C GLN A 173 -2.93 -16.93 -28.48
#